data_53bebba87a759dfccbcea3a792b7bdb5
#
_entry.id   53bebba87a759dfccbcea3a792b7bdb5
#
_cell.length_a   1.000
_cell.length_b   1.000
_cell.length_c   1.000
_cell.angle_alpha   90.00
_cell.angle_beta   90.00
_cell.angle_gamma   90.00
#
_symmetry.space_group_name_H-M   'P 1'
#
loop_
_entity.id
_entity.type
_entity.pdbx_description
1 polymer ?
#
loop_
_entity_poly.entity_id
_entity_poly.type
_entity_poly.pdbx_seq_one_letter_code
_entity_poly.pdbx_strand_id
1 'polypeptide(L)'
;TTPPAPPPVIPPRGVSLDRVAAVVNDGIVLQSALDRQVQVVSERLQQAGQQMPPRDILRQQVLERLVMQEIEMQRAARLGIKVADEQLNAALSDVAQRNNVRFSDLPAVLERQGIDYRAYREEMRREMVLGQLRQRDVYSRIYVSPRELEQCVVKAESTPEDTKEYEVAHILVSVASSATLQQIEERTARAQGVQERARRGEDFADLAVAYSDGATALEGGKLGW
;
A
#
# COMPACT_ATOMS: atom_id res chain seq x y z
N THR A 1 30.97 -52.79 -34.83
CA THR A 1 30.07 -52.25 -33.75
C THR A 1 30.37 -50.80 -33.55
N THR A 2 29.44 -49.92 -34.05
CA THR A 2 29.51 -48.49 -33.92
C THR A 2 29.12 -48.10 -32.48
N PRO A 3 29.88 -47.25 -31.76
CA PRO A 3 29.51 -46.82 -30.44
C PRO A 3 28.21 -45.99 -30.46
N PRO A 4 27.38 -46.08 -29.42
CA PRO A 4 26.13 -45.31 -29.36
C PRO A 4 26.44 -43.81 -29.32
N ALA A 5 25.61 -43.03 -30.04
CA ALA A 5 25.70 -41.58 -30.06
C ALA A 5 25.49 -40.99 -28.65
N PRO A 6 26.25 -39.95 -28.25
CA PRO A 6 26.04 -39.29 -26.95
C PRO A 6 24.63 -38.67 -26.87
N PRO A 7 24.03 -38.70 -25.70
CA PRO A 7 22.70 -38.10 -25.50
C PRO A 7 22.72 -36.59 -25.83
N PRO A 8 21.60 -36.03 -26.34
CA PRO A 8 21.53 -34.62 -26.66
C PRO A 8 21.77 -33.79 -25.39
N VAL A 9 22.74 -32.90 -25.44
CA VAL A 9 22.99 -31.90 -24.40
C VAL A 9 21.82 -30.90 -24.43
N ILE A 10 20.91 -31.02 -23.47
CA ILE A 10 19.86 -30.02 -23.27
C ILE A 10 20.55 -28.76 -22.76
N PRO A 11 20.48 -27.61 -23.49
CA PRO A 11 21.07 -26.37 -22.99
C PRO A 11 20.39 -26.00 -21.69
N PRO A 12 21.12 -25.40 -20.72
CA PRO A 12 20.54 -24.96 -19.48
C PRO A 12 19.37 -23.99 -19.81
N ARG A 13 18.20 -24.25 -19.25
CA ARG A 13 17.04 -23.33 -19.35
C ARG A 13 17.53 -21.97 -18.94
N GLY A 14 17.57 -21.03 -19.89
CA GLY A 14 17.97 -19.65 -19.62
C GLY A 14 17.21 -19.14 -18.41
N VAL A 15 17.91 -18.46 -17.50
CA VAL A 15 17.28 -17.79 -16.37
C VAL A 15 16.23 -16.84 -16.96
N SER A 16 14.95 -17.13 -16.71
CA SER A 16 13.87 -16.25 -17.17
C SER A 16 14.06 -14.89 -16.52
N LEU A 17 14.43 -13.90 -17.33
CA LEU A 17 14.49 -12.53 -16.86
C LEU A 17 13.10 -12.08 -16.42
N ASP A 18 13.03 -11.28 -15.37
CA ASP A 18 11.78 -10.73 -14.88
C ASP A 18 11.16 -9.80 -15.94
N ARG A 19 9.85 -9.71 -15.97
CA ARG A 19 9.12 -8.86 -16.91
C ARG A 19 8.82 -7.52 -16.28
N VAL A 20 8.73 -6.49 -17.11
CA VAL A 20 8.27 -5.16 -16.69
C VAL A 20 6.74 -5.15 -16.68
N ALA A 21 6.14 -4.87 -15.52
CA ALA A 21 4.70 -4.68 -15.35
C ALA A 21 4.28 -3.25 -15.67
N ALA A 22 5.09 -2.25 -15.28
CA ALA A 22 4.88 -0.84 -15.63
C ALA A 22 6.22 -0.10 -15.70
N VAL A 23 6.25 0.96 -16.52
CA VAL A 23 7.33 1.96 -16.57
C VAL A 23 6.83 3.22 -15.90
N VAL A 24 7.60 3.77 -14.96
CA VAL A 24 7.23 4.92 -14.14
C VAL A 24 8.36 5.95 -14.19
N ASN A 25 8.28 6.91 -15.09
CA ASN A 25 9.37 7.83 -15.40
C ASN A 25 10.68 7.08 -15.70
N ASP A 26 11.69 7.25 -14.83
CA ASP A 26 13.01 6.59 -14.96
C ASP A 26 13.08 5.23 -14.24
N GLY A 27 12.01 4.80 -13.58
CA GLY A 27 11.91 3.55 -12.83
C GLY A 27 10.98 2.53 -13.49
N ILE A 28 10.96 1.34 -12.92
CA ILE A 28 10.13 0.23 -13.41
C ILE A 28 9.47 -0.50 -12.22
N VAL A 29 8.27 -1.00 -12.45
CA VAL A 29 7.63 -2.00 -11.59
C VAL A 29 7.79 -3.36 -12.26
N LEU A 30 8.42 -4.31 -11.57
CA LEU A 30 8.62 -5.66 -12.07
C LEU A 30 7.38 -6.53 -11.88
N GLN A 31 7.19 -7.46 -12.82
CA GLN A 31 6.09 -8.43 -12.77
C GLN A 31 6.12 -9.29 -11.51
N SER A 32 7.31 -9.73 -11.09
CA SER A 32 7.50 -10.53 -9.88
C SER A 32 7.14 -9.75 -8.61
N ALA A 33 7.39 -8.43 -8.58
CA ALA A 33 7.00 -7.56 -7.48
C ALA A 33 5.47 -7.44 -7.40
N LEU A 34 4.82 -7.24 -8.54
CA LEU A 34 3.37 -7.21 -8.65
C LEU A 34 2.74 -8.52 -8.18
N ASP A 35 3.24 -9.66 -8.66
CA ASP A 35 2.68 -10.97 -8.32
C ASP A 35 2.82 -11.28 -6.82
N ARG A 36 3.97 -10.97 -6.22
CA ARG A 36 4.17 -11.09 -4.76
C ARG A 36 3.19 -10.21 -3.98
N GLN A 37 3.04 -8.97 -4.40
CA GLN A 37 2.16 -8.04 -3.69
C GLN A 37 0.69 -8.45 -3.82
N VAL A 38 0.26 -8.93 -4.99
CA VAL A 38 -1.09 -9.51 -5.18
C VAL A 38 -1.31 -10.70 -4.24
N GLN A 39 -0.32 -11.57 -4.08
CA GLN A 39 -0.42 -12.69 -3.15
C GLN A 39 -0.58 -12.21 -1.70
N VAL A 40 0.28 -11.30 -1.24
CA VAL A 40 0.22 -10.74 0.12
C VAL A 40 -1.14 -10.11 0.41
N VAL A 41 -1.67 -9.32 -0.53
CA VAL A 41 -2.98 -8.68 -0.38
C VAL A 41 -4.09 -9.73 -0.36
N SER A 42 -4.02 -10.75 -1.24
CA SER A 42 -5.00 -11.84 -1.28
C SER A 42 -5.07 -12.60 0.06
N GLU A 43 -3.91 -12.94 0.62
CA GLU A 43 -3.81 -13.61 1.91
C GLU A 43 -4.39 -12.75 3.05
N ARG A 44 -4.10 -11.45 3.05
CA ARG A 44 -4.65 -10.50 4.03
C ARG A 44 -6.18 -10.41 3.94
N LEU A 45 -6.74 -10.28 2.73
CA LEU A 45 -8.19 -10.23 2.52
C LEU A 45 -8.87 -11.52 3.01
N GLN A 46 -8.27 -12.69 2.72
CA GLN A 46 -8.76 -13.98 3.21
C GLN A 46 -8.75 -14.06 4.73
N GLN A 47 -7.66 -13.62 5.38
CA GLN A 47 -7.54 -13.61 6.84
C GLN A 47 -8.54 -12.65 7.49
N ALA A 48 -8.85 -11.53 6.83
CA ALA A 48 -9.85 -10.56 7.27
C ALA A 48 -11.30 -11.03 6.99
N GLY A 49 -11.50 -12.18 6.33
CA GLY A 49 -12.82 -12.67 5.95
C GLY A 49 -13.52 -11.81 4.89
N GLN A 50 -12.77 -10.96 4.18
CA GLN A 50 -13.29 -10.10 3.14
C GLN A 50 -13.50 -10.85 1.83
N GLN A 51 -14.51 -10.42 1.05
CA GLN A 51 -14.79 -11.02 -0.24
C GLN A 51 -13.64 -10.71 -1.23
N MET A 52 -13.13 -11.77 -1.87
CA MET A 52 -12.06 -11.62 -2.86
C MET A 52 -12.59 -10.94 -4.12
N PRO A 53 -12.06 -9.77 -4.51
CA PRO A 53 -12.44 -9.13 -5.76
C PRO A 53 -11.98 -9.95 -6.97
N PRO A 54 -12.53 -9.71 -8.17
CA PRO A 54 -12.04 -10.31 -9.41
C PRO A 54 -10.53 -10.10 -9.54
N ARG A 55 -9.83 -11.13 -10.04
CA ARG A 55 -8.35 -11.15 -10.09
C ARG A 55 -7.75 -9.98 -10.88
N ASP A 56 -8.40 -9.58 -11.95
CA ASP A 56 -8.02 -8.44 -12.78
C ASP A 56 -8.13 -7.11 -12.02
N ILE A 57 -9.21 -6.93 -11.28
CA ILE A 57 -9.42 -5.74 -10.44
C ILE A 57 -8.37 -5.66 -9.33
N LEU A 58 -8.18 -6.76 -8.58
CA LEU A 58 -7.16 -6.80 -7.53
C LEU A 58 -5.76 -6.50 -8.08
N ARG A 59 -5.42 -7.12 -9.22
CA ARG A 59 -4.13 -6.94 -9.87
C ARG A 59 -3.94 -5.50 -10.34
N GLN A 60 -4.97 -4.88 -10.91
CA GLN A 60 -4.93 -3.49 -11.32
C GLN A 60 -4.70 -2.56 -10.13
N GLN A 61 -5.46 -2.72 -9.05
CA GLN A 61 -5.31 -1.89 -7.84
C GLN A 61 -3.92 -2.03 -7.20
N VAL A 62 -3.41 -3.26 -7.13
CA VAL A 62 -2.05 -3.49 -6.62
C VAL A 62 -1.00 -2.85 -7.52
N LEU A 63 -1.18 -2.91 -8.85
CA LEU A 63 -0.26 -2.25 -9.79
C LEU A 63 -0.30 -0.73 -9.61
N GLU A 64 -1.47 -0.13 -9.52
CA GLU A 64 -1.63 1.31 -9.29
C GLU A 64 -0.95 1.75 -7.99
N ARG A 65 -1.11 0.98 -6.91
CA ARG A 65 -0.41 1.21 -5.65
C ARG A 65 1.11 1.16 -5.79
N LEU A 66 1.64 0.15 -6.49
CA LEU A 66 3.09 0.04 -6.73
C LEU A 66 3.62 1.18 -7.60
N VAL A 67 2.85 1.63 -8.59
CA VAL A 67 3.19 2.80 -9.41
C VAL A 67 3.24 4.07 -8.56
N MET A 68 2.26 4.29 -7.69
CA MET A 68 2.25 5.43 -6.77
C MET A 68 3.44 5.40 -5.81
N GLN A 69 3.75 4.24 -5.23
CA GLN A 69 4.92 4.08 -4.37
C GLN A 69 6.23 4.39 -5.10
N GLU A 70 6.36 3.97 -6.37
CA GLU A 70 7.54 4.27 -7.19
C GLU A 70 7.67 5.78 -7.45
N ILE A 71 6.56 6.48 -7.77
CA ILE A 71 6.53 7.93 -7.95
C ILE A 71 6.97 8.65 -6.67
N GLU A 72 6.44 8.23 -5.53
CA GLU A 72 6.79 8.79 -4.22
C GLU A 72 8.27 8.55 -3.89
N MET A 73 8.80 7.35 -4.15
CA MET A 73 10.22 7.04 -3.93
C MET A 73 11.13 7.90 -4.81
N GLN A 74 10.78 8.10 -6.09
CA GLN A 74 11.52 8.99 -6.98
C GLN A 74 11.47 10.45 -6.49
N ARG A 75 10.32 10.89 -5.97
CA ARG A 75 10.19 12.22 -5.37
C ARG A 75 11.06 12.35 -4.13
N ALA A 76 11.05 11.36 -3.24
CA ALA A 76 11.90 11.34 -2.06
C ALA A 76 13.40 11.42 -2.45
N ALA A 77 13.81 10.66 -3.47
CA ALA A 77 15.17 10.67 -3.98
C ALA A 77 15.56 12.07 -4.52
N ARG A 78 14.69 12.72 -5.30
CA ARG A 78 14.91 14.09 -5.80
C ARG A 78 15.02 15.14 -4.67
N LEU A 79 14.31 14.91 -3.56
CA LEU A 79 14.37 15.77 -2.37
C LEU A 79 15.53 15.42 -1.44
N GLY A 80 16.37 14.43 -1.79
CA GLY A 80 17.49 13.99 -0.98
C GLY A 80 17.10 13.28 0.33
N ILE A 81 15.86 12.80 0.42
CA ILE A 81 15.37 12.06 1.60
C ILE A 81 16.02 10.68 1.61
N LYS A 82 16.77 10.38 2.65
CA LYS A 82 17.49 9.11 2.85
C LYS A 82 17.36 8.67 4.30
N VAL A 83 17.23 7.38 4.51
CA VAL A 83 17.24 6.77 5.84
C VAL A 83 18.61 6.10 6.05
N ALA A 84 19.35 6.59 7.04
CA ALA A 84 20.63 6.02 7.43
C ALA A 84 20.46 4.65 8.10
N ASP A 85 21.50 3.81 8.06
CA ASP A 85 21.45 2.48 8.66
C ASP A 85 21.21 2.50 10.16
N GLU A 86 21.71 3.52 10.86
CA GLU A 86 21.48 3.72 12.30
C GLU A 86 20.00 3.93 12.61
N GLN A 87 19.32 4.77 11.82
CA GLN A 87 17.88 5.03 11.97
C GLN A 87 17.05 3.77 11.67
N LEU A 88 17.43 3.03 10.62
CA LEU A 88 16.77 1.78 10.27
C LEU A 88 16.98 0.71 11.38
N ASN A 89 18.19 0.59 11.92
CA ASN A 89 18.47 -0.35 13.00
C ASN A 89 17.71 0.01 14.28
N ALA A 90 17.56 1.29 14.59
CA ALA A 90 16.73 1.75 15.70
C ALA A 90 15.26 1.33 15.50
N ALA A 91 14.68 1.58 14.32
CA ALA A 91 13.31 1.19 14.01
C ALA A 91 13.11 -0.34 14.06
N LEU A 92 14.07 -1.12 13.55
CA LEU A 92 14.04 -2.58 13.64
C LEU A 92 14.17 -3.09 15.09
N SER A 93 14.96 -2.39 15.92
CA SER A 93 15.06 -2.68 17.35
C SER A 93 13.75 -2.44 18.08
N ASP A 94 13.04 -1.34 17.75
CA ASP A 94 11.71 -1.05 18.31
C ASP A 94 10.69 -2.13 17.92
N VAL A 95 10.74 -2.59 16.66
CA VAL A 95 9.89 -3.72 16.23
C VAL A 95 10.21 -4.98 17.02
N ALA A 96 11.48 -5.30 17.20
CA ALA A 96 11.90 -6.47 17.99
C ALA A 96 11.40 -6.37 19.44
N GLN A 97 11.56 -5.22 20.10
CA GLN A 97 11.10 -4.97 21.46
C GLN A 97 9.58 -5.14 21.61
N ARG A 98 8.80 -4.56 20.69
CA ARG A 98 7.32 -4.71 20.72
C ARG A 98 6.86 -6.16 20.57
N ASN A 99 7.65 -7.00 19.93
CA ASN A 99 7.40 -8.42 19.77
C ASN A 99 8.09 -9.29 20.85
N ASN A 100 8.71 -8.67 21.87
CA ASN A 100 9.46 -9.35 22.93
C ASN A 100 10.60 -10.22 22.40
N VAL A 101 11.29 -9.77 21.34
CA VAL A 101 12.42 -10.44 20.69
C VAL A 101 13.66 -9.55 20.84
N ARG A 102 14.82 -10.16 21.05
CA ARG A 102 16.07 -9.39 20.96
C ARG A 102 16.36 -9.02 19.51
N PHE A 103 16.92 -7.84 19.27
CA PHE A 103 17.26 -7.40 17.92
C PHE A 103 18.17 -8.40 17.18
N SER A 104 19.12 -9.03 17.90
CA SER A 104 19.99 -10.09 17.35
C SER A 104 19.24 -11.32 16.83
N ASP A 105 18.07 -11.60 17.40
CA ASP A 105 17.29 -12.80 17.10
C ASP A 105 16.20 -12.53 16.04
N LEU A 106 15.97 -11.26 15.71
CA LEU A 106 14.95 -10.84 14.74
C LEU A 106 15.10 -11.54 13.38
N PRO A 107 16.31 -11.69 12.79
CA PRO A 107 16.47 -12.43 11.54
C PRO A 107 15.95 -13.86 11.62
N ALA A 108 16.34 -14.60 12.66
CA ALA A 108 15.93 -16.00 12.84
C ALA A 108 14.43 -16.15 13.12
N VAL A 109 13.80 -15.15 13.73
CA VAL A 109 12.34 -15.13 13.95
C VAL A 109 11.60 -14.93 12.63
N LEU A 110 12.04 -13.98 11.80
CA LEU A 110 11.44 -13.70 10.49
C LEU A 110 11.60 -14.90 9.54
N GLU A 111 12.79 -15.51 9.49
CA GLU A 111 13.04 -16.70 8.66
C GLU A 111 12.11 -17.88 9.03
N ARG A 112 11.86 -18.10 10.34
CA ARG A 112 10.89 -19.12 10.77
C ARG A 112 9.45 -18.83 10.30
N GLN A 113 9.13 -17.58 10.06
CA GLN A 113 7.86 -17.13 9.50
C GLN A 113 7.86 -17.12 7.96
N GLY A 114 8.96 -17.54 7.32
CA GLY A 114 9.13 -17.53 5.88
C GLY A 114 9.42 -16.14 5.30
N ILE A 115 9.82 -15.17 6.14
CA ILE A 115 10.12 -13.80 5.74
C ILE A 115 11.63 -13.63 5.61
N ASP A 116 12.10 -13.28 4.43
CA ASP A 116 13.51 -12.95 4.21
C ASP A 116 13.87 -11.64 4.94
N TYR A 117 14.85 -11.70 5.84
CA TYR A 117 15.26 -10.56 6.66
C TYR A 117 15.76 -9.38 5.82
N ARG A 118 16.46 -9.64 4.72
CA ARG A 118 16.98 -8.58 3.86
C ARG A 118 15.86 -7.84 3.15
N ALA A 119 14.89 -8.59 2.62
CA ALA A 119 13.71 -8.00 2.00
C ALA A 119 12.88 -7.18 3.00
N TYR A 120 12.69 -7.69 4.21
CA TYR A 120 12.01 -6.99 5.30
C TYR A 120 12.71 -5.68 5.68
N ARG A 121 14.05 -5.71 5.79
CA ARG A 121 14.86 -4.53 6.09
C ARG A 121 14.73 -3.45 5.01
N GLU A 122 14.75 -3.82 3.73
CA GLU A 122 14.58 -2.87 2.64
C GLU A 122 13.15 -2.32 2.56
N GLU A 123 12.15 -3.12 2.86
CA GLU A 123 10.76 -2.65 2.95
C GLU A 123 10.59 -1.63 4.09
N MET A 124 11.12 -1.91 5.28
CA MET A 124 11.12 -0.98 6.40
C MET A 124 11.82 0.34 6.04
N ARG A 125 12.97 0.28 5.35
CA ARG A 125 13.66 1.47 4.86
C ARG A 125 12.77 2.28 3.93
N ARG A 126 12.07 1.62 3.01
CA ARG A 126 11.15 2.25 2.06
C ARG A 126 10.00 2.94 2.79
N GLU A 127 9.37 2.27 3.74
CA GLU A 127 8.30 2.85 4.55
C GLU A 127 8.76 4.09 5.33
N MET A 128 9.96 4.05 5.91
CA MET A 128 10.55 5.20 6.62
C MET A 128 10.81 6.38 5.67
N VAL A 129 11.31 6.14 4.46
CA VAL A 129 11.51 7.18 3.44
C VAL A 129 10.16 7.82 3.05
N LEU A 130 9.15 7.00 2.81
CA LEU A 130 7.79 7.48 2.48
C LEU A 130 7.16 8.25 3.65
N GLY A 131 7.40 7.81 4.89
CA GLY A 131 6.98 8.52 6.09
C GLY A 131 7.62 9.93 6.18
N GLN A 132 8.92 10.03 5.95
CA GLN A 132 9.63 11.32 5.93
C GLN A 132 9.15 12.22 4.77
N LEU A 133 8.86 11.65 3.60
CA LEU A 133 8.29 12.39 2.47
C LEU A 133 6.92 12.97 2.84
N ARG A 134 6.03 12.16 3.43
CA ARG A 134 4.70 12.63 3.87
C ARG A 134 4.81 13.70 4.94
N GLN A 135 5.71 13.54 5.91
CA GLN A 135 5.97 14.57 6.92
C GLN A 135 6.37 15.90 6.29
N ARG A 136 7.21 15.86 5.26
CA ARG A 136 7.71 17.06 4.58
C ARG A 136 6.68 17.66 3.63
N ASP A 137 6.03 16.86 2.82
CA ASP A 137 5.20 17.35 1.69
C ASP A 137 3.75 17.60 2.09
N VAL A 138 3.26 16.95 3.14
CA VAL A 138 1.87 17.04 3.59
C VAL A 138 1.80 17.71 4.95
N TYR A 139 2.33 17.08 6.01
CA TYR A 139 2.12 17.54 7.38
C TYR A 139 2.74 18.90 7.67
N SER A 140 3.90 19.22 7.07
CA SER A 140 4.52 20.53 7.25
C SER A 140 3.72 21.68 6.62
N ARG A 141 2.75 21.39 5.76
CA ARG A 141 1.87 22.37 5.12
C ARG A 141 0.52 22.50 5.81
N ILE A 142 0.22 21.61 6.73
CA ILE A 142 -1.01 21.68 7.51
C ILE A 142 -0.79 22.72 8.60
N TYR A 143 -1.54 23.81 8.53
CA TYR A 143 -1.56 24.85 9.56
C TYR A 143 -2.94 24.84 10.21
N VAL A 144 -2.96 24.56 11.51
CA VAL A 144 -4.17 24.68 12.33
C VAL A 144 -4.12 26.05 13.01
N SER A 145 -5.06 26.93 12.72
CA SER A 145 -5.10 28.25 13.33
C SER A 145 -5.52 28.16 14.80
N PRO A 146 -5.06 29.08 15.66
CA PRO A 146 -5.50 29.13 17.07
C PRO A 146 -7.03 29.16 17.23
N ARG A 147 -7.73 29.80 16.31
CA ARG A 147 -9.20 29.87 16.30
C ARG A 147 -9.85 28.52 16.01
N GLU A 148 -9.30 27.73 15.08
CA GLU A 148 -9.78 26.38 14.81
C GLU A 148 -9.53 25.46 16.01
N LEU A 149 -8.37 25.60 16.66
CA LEU A 149 -8.06 24.89 17.89
C LEU A 149 -9.03 25.21 19.01
N GLU A 150 -9.29 26.53 19.27
CA GLU A 150 -10.28 26.99 20.27
C GLU A 150 -11.68 26.44 19.95
N GLN A 151 -12.11 26.49 18.69
CA GLN A 151 -13.41 25.96 18.29
C GLN A 151 -13.50 24.44 18.51
N CYS A 152 -12.43 23.71 18.28
CA CYS A 152 -12.37 22.29 18.54
C CYS A 152 -12.46 21.97 20.03
N VAL A 153 -11.73 22.72 20.89
CA VAL A 153 -11.75 22.56 22.33
C VAL A 153 -13.13 22.91 22.91
N VAL A 154 -13.71 24.05 22.52
CA VAL A 154 -15.05 24.46 22.97
C VAL A 154 -16.09 23.42 22.55
N LYS A 155 -16.01 22.87 21.36
CA LYS A 155 -16.91 21.83 20.91
C LYS A 155 -16.74 20.53 21.70
N ALA A 156 -15.50 20.14 22.02
CA ALA A 156 -15.22 18.97 22.85
C ALA A 156 -15.71 19.14 24.30
N GLU A 157 -15.56 20.36 24.88
CA GLU A 157 -16.02 20.67 26.24
C GLU A 157 -17.55 20.84 26.35
N SER A 158 -18.20 21.27 25.28
CA SER A 158 -19.65 21.50 25.24
C SER A 158 -20.47 20.22 24.99
N THR A 159 -19.84 19.10 24.77
CA THR A 159 -20.50 17.80 24.57
C THR A 159 -20.10 16.79 25.67
N PRO A 160 -20.69 16.91 26.88
CA PRO A 160 -20.29 16.10 28.04
C PRO A 160 -20.65 14.61 27.94
N GLU A 161 -21.43 14.18 26.96
CA GLU A 161 -22.02 12.82 26.95
C GLU A 161 -21.67 11.95 25.76
N ASP A 162 -20.94 12.41 24.76
CA ASP A 162 -20.60 11.56 23.61
C ASP A 162 -19.09 11.52 23.35
N THR A 163 -18.35 10.82 24.19
CA THR A 163 -17.02 10.29 23.86
C THR A 163 -17.15 9.11 22.88
N LYS A 164 -17.93 9.28 21.82
CA LYS A 164 -17.97 8.30 20.73
C LYS A 164 -16.80 8.57 19.84
N GLU A 165 -15.92 7.61 19.79
CA GLU A 165 -14.90 7.55 18.74
C GLU A 165 -15.56 7.00 17.48
N TYR A 166 -15.24 7.60 16.32
CA TYR A 166 -15.76 7.17 15.04
C TYR A 166 -14.61 6.58 14.21
N GLU A 167 -14.71 5.31 13.87
CA GLU A 167 -13.89 4.76 12.81
C GLU A 167 -14.48 5.19 11.47
N VAL A 168 -13.69 5.92 10.69
CA VAL A 168 -14.13 6.46 9.40
C VAL A 168 -13.47 5.69 8.27
N ALA A 169 -14.27 5.37 7.26
CA ALA A 169 -13.78 4.82 6.00
C ALA A 169 -14.32 5.62 4.82
N HIS A 170 -13.56 5.65 3.71
CA HIS A 170 -14.00 6.32 2.49
C HIS A 170 -13.79 5.46 1.24
N ILE A 171 -14.59 5.74 0.21
CA ILE A 171 -14.37 5.26 -1.15
C ILE A 171 -14.11 6.47 -2.01
N LEU A 172 -12.93 6.54 -2.60
CA LEU A 172 -12.52 7.61 -3.50
C LEU A 172 -12.69 7.16 -4.95
N VAL A 173 -13.41 7.92 -5.75
CA VAL A 173 -13.43 7.76 -7.21
C VAL A 173 -12.72 8.97 -7.81
N SER A 174 -11.49 8.76 -8.28
CA SER A 174 -10.63 9.83 -8.76
C SER A 174 -11.02 10.28 -10.17
N VAL A 175 -10.85 11.58 -10.41
CA VAL A 175 -11.02 12.20 -11.72
C VAL A 175 -9.73 12.96 -12.06
N ALA A 176 -9.14 12.68 -13.21
CA ALA A 176 -7.95 13.40 -13.66
C ALA A 176 -8.26 14.88 -13.86
N SER A 177 -7.30 15.78 -13.57
CA SER A 177 -7.47 17.23 -13.79
C SER A 177 -7.69 17.59 -15.27
N SER A 178 -7.28 16.71 -16.19
CA SER A 178 -7.46 16.85 -17.64
C SER A 178 -8.63 16.03 -18.19
N ALA A 179 -9.54 15.52 -17.32
CA ALA A 179 -10.64 14.69 -17.73
C ALA A 179 -11.64 15.44 -18.59
N THR A 180 -12.19 14.76 -19.59
CA THR A 180 -13.31 15.27 -20.42
C THR A 180 -14.61 15.24 -19.62
N LEU A 181 -15.63 16.00 -20.05
CA LEU A 181 -16.96 15.97 -19.44
C LEU A 181 -17.54 14.56 -19.39
N GLN A 182 -17.40 13.79 -20.46
CA GLN A 182 -17.85 12.40 -20.52
C GLN A 182 -17.18 11.53 -19.46
N GLN A 183 -15.87 11.68 -19.28
CA GLN A 183 -15.12 10.94 -18.24
C GLN A 183 -15.58 11.34 -16.84
N ILE A 184 -15.87 12.62 -16.61
CA ILE A 184 -16.41 13.11 -15.33
C ILE A 184 -17.78 12.48 -15.07
N GLU A 185 -18.67 12.45 -16.05
CA GLU A 185 -20.00 11.84 -15.96
C GLU A 185 -19.92 10.34 -15.65
N GLU A 186 -19.06 9.59 -16.35
CA GLU A 186 -18.84 8.16 -16.11
C GLU A 186 -18.33 7.89 -14.67
N ARG A 187 -17.37 8.69 -14.20
CA ARG A 187 -16.84 8.58 -12.85
C ARG A 187 -17.86 8.95 -11.78
N THR A 188 -18.66 9.97 -12.04
CA THR A 188 -19.77 10.37 -11.18
C THR A 188 -20.82 9.27 -11.08
N ALA A 189 -21.24 8.70 -12.21
CA ALA A 189 -22.17 7.58 -12.24
C ALA A 189 -21.64 6.36 -11.47
N ARG A 190 -20.34 6.05 -11.62
CA ARG A 190 -19.67 4.99 -10.83
C ARG A 190 -19.78 5.27 -9.33
N ALA A 191 -19.43 6.49 -8.89
CA ALA A 191 -19.49 6.88 -7.47
C ALA A 191 -20.92 6.78 -6.92
N GLN A 192 -21.92 7.24 -7.67
CA GLN A 192 -23.32 7.14 -7.29
C GLN A 192 -23.78 5.68 -7.18
N GLY A 193 -23.41 4.82 -8.14
CA GLY A 193 -23.72 3.40 -8.09
C GLY A 193 -23.14 2.70 -6.86
N VAL A 194 -21.89 3.03 -6.48
CA VAL A 194 -21.27 2.50 -5.26
C VAL A 194 -21.99 3.01 -4.01
N GLN A 195 -22.33 4.31 -3.97
CA GLN A 195 -23.10 4.89 -2.86
C GLN A 195 -24.45 4.19 -2.65
N GLU A 196 -25.18 3.91 -3.74
CA GLU A 196 -26.45 3.21 -3.65
C GLU A 196 -26.31 1.77 -3.13
N ARG A 197 -25.24 1.07 -3.52
CA ARG A 197 -24.92 -0.26 -3.02
C ARG A 197 -24.61 -0.24 -1.52
N ALA A 198 -23.79 0.70 -1.07
CA ALA A 198 -23.51 0.91 0.35
C ALA A 198 -24.79 1.21 1.16
N ARG A 199 -25.67 2.06 0.62
CA ARG A 199 -26.97 2.36 1.26
C ARG A 199 -27.91 1.16 1.34
N ARG A 200 -27.79 0.19 0.44
CA ARG A 200 -28.55 -1.07 0.47
C ARG A 200 -27.99 -2.09 1.47
N GLY A 201 -26.88 -1.74 2.14
CA GLY A 201 -26.26 -2.58 3.16
C GLY A 201 -25.24 -3.57 2.63
N GLU A 202 -24.72 -3.37 1.42
CA GLU A 202 -23.56 -4.12 0.94
C GLU A 202 -22.33 -3.74 1.79
N ASP A 203 -21.44 -4.70 2.01
CA ASP A 203 -20.25 -4.47 2.85
C ASP A 203 -19.38 -3.35 2.30
N PHE A 204 -19.13 -2.34 3.14
CA PHE A 204 -18.41 -1.13 2.74
C PHE A 204 -16.95 -1.42 2.41
N ALA A 205 -16.32 -2.34 3.15
CA ALA A 205 -14.92 -2.68 2.93
C ALA A 205 -14.76 -3.41 1.59
N ASP A 206 -15.69 -4.31 1.24
CA ASP A 206 -15.72 -4.99 -0.05
C ASP A 206 -15.93 -4.00 -1.21
N LEU A 207 -16.82 -3.03 -1.02
CA LEU A 207 -17.03 -1.96 -1.99
C LEU A 207 -15.78 -1.09 -2.15
N ALA A 208 -15.09 -0.76 -1.06
CA ALA A 208 -13.85 0.01 -1.10
C ALA A 208 -12.75 -0.76 -1.86
N VAL A 209 -12.56 -2.03 -1.56
CA VAL A 209 -11.60 -2.89 -2.26
C VAL A 209 -11.91 -3.01 -3.75
N ALA A 210 -13.18 -3.04 -4.14
CA ALA A 210 -13.59 -3.23 -5.53
C ALA A 210 -13.61 -1.94 -6.36
N TYR A 211 -13.89 -0.79 -5.73
CA TYR A 211 -14.24 0.43 -6.47
C TYR A 211 -13.47 1.68 -6.08
N SER A 212 -12.70 1.68 -4.97
CA SER A 212 -11.96 2.85 -4.54
C SER A 212 -10.63 2.99 -5.27
N ASP A 213 -10.35 4.19 -5.73
CA ASP A 213 -9.03 4.59 -6.25
C ASP A 213 -8.13 5.18 -5.14
N GLY A 214 -8.59 5.15 -3.88
CA GLY A 214 -7.85 5.68 -2.73
C GLY A 214 -6.73 4.77 -2.25
N ALA A 215 -5.72 5.35 -1.59
CA ALA A 215 -4.55 4.61 -1.08
C ALA A 215 -4.94 3.52 -0.05
N THR A 216 -6.05 3.71 0.68
CA THR A 216 -6.57 2.77 1.68
C THR A 216 -7.63 1.81 1.12
N ALA A 217 -7.80 1.76 -0.21
CA ALA A 217 -8.80 0.89 -0.85
C ALA A 217 -8.67 -0.57 -0.40
N LEU A 218 -7.45 -1.10 -0.43
CA LEU A 218 -7.14 -2.50 -0.07
C LEU A 218 -7.25 -2.80 1.44
N GLU A 219 -7.35 -1.76 2.27
CA GLU A 219 -7.64 -1.82 3.70
C GLU A 219 -9.12 -1.54 4.01
N GLY A 220 -10.01 -1.70 3.01
CA GLY A 220 -11.44 -1.43 3.15
C GLY A 220 -11.80 0.06 3.23
N GLY A 221 -10.93 0.93 2.73
CA GLY A 221 -11.10 2.38 2.74
C GLY A 221 -10.88 3.05 4.08
N LYS A 222 -10.37 2.36 5.09
CA LYS A 222 -10.22 2.87 6.47
C LYS A 222 -9.26 4.05 6.54
N LEU A 223 -9.68 5.10 7.24
CA LEU A 223 -8.87 6.28 7.55
C LEU A 223 -8.32 6.25 8.99
N GLY A 224 -8.77 5.31 9.81
CA GLY A 224 -8.46 5.18 11.23
C GLY A 224 -9.49 5.89 12.12
N TRP A 225 -9.14 5.95 13.39
CA TRP A 225 -9.94 6.60 14.45
C TRP A 225 -9.65 8.08 14.53
#